data_5fff48346f25a89f6726942d61b92359
#
_entry.id   5fff48346f25a89f6726942d61b92359
#
_cell.length_a   1.000
_cell.length_b   1.000
_cell.length_c   1.000
_cell.angle_alpha   90.00
_cell.angle_beta   90.00
_cell.angle_gamma   90.00
#
_symmetry.space_group_name_H-M   'P 1'
#
loop_
_entity.id
_entity.type
_entity.pdbx_description
1 polymer ?
#
loop_
_entity_poly.entity_id
_entity_poly.type
_entity_poly.pdbx_seq_one_letter_code
_entity_poly.pdbx_strand_id
1 'polypeptide(L)'
;MTKRLRPDQFPPWYDGQSINEAAFCREFLASHKLLYTENSFFTPEGRMTDEAPLKTEIYQIIEPYASTSVPKKISNIIELLKITAHIDDFPPQTDRIHVANGTLFLDGSFSTAKDRIVRSRFPVVYNPSVPSPETWLGFLHGLLYEDDIPTLQEYIGYCLIPSNKGQRMMVIKGSGGEGKSQIGTVLSHLFGCNAKDGSVGKVSENRFARADLEHIHLLIDDDMRMEALRQTNYVKSLVTAQGRMDLEKKGRQSYQGWMFARLLAFSNGDLQSLYDRSNGFYRRQLILTTKERPPDRADDPDIAEKMCRELEGIFLWAFEGLQRLVANHFRFTESARARSNRETIRQDANNVLLFMEAGIISSSRPKGRLARRSSTKSTPSGAVRTAFHRSKTGASQSS
;
A
#
# COMPACT_ATOMS: atom_id res chain seq x y z
N MET A 1 27.91 -41.35 13.06
CA MET A 1 27.79 -41.94 14.44
C MET A 1 27.11 -40.90 15.32
N THR A 2 25.82 -41.03 15.59
CA THR A 2 25.08 -40.14 16.49
C THR A 2 25.59 -40.39 17.92
N LYS A 3 26.19 -39.41 18.56
CA LYS A 3 26.57 -39.46 19.96
C LYS A 3 25.32 -39.78 20.79
N ARG A 4 25.24 -40.97 21.44
CA ARG A 4 24.19 -41.24 22.42
C ARG A 4 24.38 -40.28 23.60
N LEU A 5 23.45 -39.35 23.74
CA LEU A 5 23.38 -38.41 24.86
C LEU A 5 23.14 -39.23 26.16
N ARG A 6 23.78 -38.82 27.26
CA ARG A 6 23.53 -39.43 28.57
C ARG A 6 22.27 -38.82 29.19
N PRO A 7 21.56 -39.54 30.06
CA PRO A 7 20.33 -39.05 30.69
C PRO A 7 20.50 -37.71 31.43
N ASP A 8 21.67 -37.43 31.97
CA ASP A 8 22.04 -36.17 32.62
C ASP A 8 22.20 -34.98 31.63
N GLN A 9 22.24 -35.28 30.35
CA GLN A 9 22.38 -34.31 29.25
C GLN A 9 21.02 -34.06 28.49
N PHE A 10 19.96 -34.68 28.96
CA PHE A 10 18.64 -34.48 28.33
C PHE A 10 18.05 -33.13 28.69
N PRO A 11 17.49 -32.40 27.72
CA PRO A 11 16.72 -31.21 28.03
C PRO A 11 15.45 -31.56 28.82
N PRO A 12 14.90 -30.63 29.60
CA PRO A 12 13.74 -30.88 30.47
C PRO A 12 12.48 -31.39 29.75
N TRP A 13 12.42 -31.19 28.45
CA TRP A 13 11.29 -31.61 27.60
C TRP A 13 11.51 -33.00 26.96
N TYR A 14 12.60 -33.72 27.26
CA TYR A 14 12.86 -35.06 26.73
C TYR A 14 13.14 -36.06 27.85
N ASP A 15 12.35 -37.12 27.90
CA ASP A 15 12.43 -38.16 28.95
C ASP A 15 13.32 -39.35 28.57
N GLY A 16 14.01 -39.32 27.44
CA GLY A 16 14.78 -40.43 26.90
C GLY A 16 14.02 -41.29 25.91
N GLN A 17 12.71 -41.13 25.77
CA GLN A 17 11.85 -41.86 24.84
C GLN A 17 10.97 -40.96 24.00
N SER A 18 10.43 -39.89 24.60
CA SER A 18 9.48 -39.01 23.97
C SER A 18 9.76 -37.53 24.26
N ILE A 19 9.29 -36.67 23.37
CA ILE A 19 9.33 -35.22 23.50
C ILE A 19 8.01 -34.81 24.20
N ASN A 20 8.14 -34.10 25.34
CA ASN A 20 7.03 -33.38 25.94
C ASN A 20 6.89 -32.01 25.25
N GLU A 21 5.97 -31.89 24.29
CA GLU A 21 5.81 -30.72 23.44
C GLU A 21 5.43 -29.45 24.25
N ALA A 22 4.66 -29.63 25.35
CA ALA A 22 4.30 -28.49 26.21
C ALA A 22 5.49 -27.98 27.03
N ALA A 23 6.36 -28.87 27.52
CA ALA A 23 7.60 -28.48 28.18
C ALA A 23 8.58 -27.82 27.20
N PHE A 24 8.65 -28.36 25.97
CA PHE A 24 9.43 -27.75 24.89
C PHE A 24 8.98 -26.30 24.62
N CYS A 25 7.68 -26.08 24.44
CA CYS A 25 7.16 -24.74 24.17
C CYS A 25 7.48 -23.74 25.30
N ARG A 26 7.41 -24.16 26.57
CA ARG A 26 7.77 -23.29 27.71
C ARG A 26 9.23 -22.88 27.67
N GLU A 27 10.15 -23.83 27.43
CA GLU A 27 11.57 -23.55 27.35
C GLU A 27 11.93 -22.72 26.11
N PHE A 28 11.28 -23.04 24.98
CA PHE A 28 11.47 -22.26 23.75
C PHE A 28 11.06 -20.80 23.95
N LEU A 29 9.91 -20.53 24.55
CA LEU A 29 9.42 -19.16 24.80
C LEU A 29 10.25 -18.43 25.89
N ALA A 30 10.95 -19.14 26.76
CA ALA A 30 11.87 -18.53 27.71
C ALA A 30 13.12 -17.95 27.03
N SER A 31 13.56 -18.56 25.92
CA SER A 31 14.73 -18.14 25.15
C SER A 31 14.39 -17.34 23.89
N HIS A 32 13.17 -17.48 23.36
CA HIS A 32 12.71 -16.85 22.14
C HIS A 32 11.56 -15.88 22.42
N LYS A 33 11.76 -14.62 22.05
CA LYS A 33 10.73 -13.61 22.15
C LYS A 33 9.75 -13.77 20.99
N LEU A 34 8.63 -14.41 21.26
CA LEU A 34 7.59 -14.75 20.29
C LEU A 34 6.23 -14.44 20.89
N LEU A 35 5.36 -13.83 20.09
CA LEU A 35 3.93 -13.73 20.38
C LEU A 35 3.10 -14.13 19.17
N TYR A 36 1.88 -14.56 19.40
CA TYR A 36 0.93 -14.94 18.36
C TYR A 36 -0.37 -14.18 18.51
N THR A 37 -0.78 -13.49 17.48
CA THR A 37 -2.09 -12.85 17.36
C THR A 37 -2.43 -12.63 15.89
N GLU A 38 -3.70 -12.43 15.57
CA GLU A 38 -4.14 -12.10 14.20
C GLU A 38 -3.65 -13.11 13.14
N ASN A 39 -3.57 -14.39 13.53
CA ASN A 39 -3.05 -15.49 12.70
C ASN A 39 -1.59 -15.31 12.23
N SER A 40 -0.78 -14.60 12.98
CA SER A 40 0.64 -14.36 12.67
C SER A 40 1.49 -14.44 13.93
N PHE A 41 2.70 -14.94 13.79
CA PHE A 41 3.74 -14.78 14.79
C PHE A 41 4.44 -13.43 14.63
N PHE A 42 4.81 -12.84 15.77
CA PHE A 42 5.59 -11.61 15.84
C PHE A 42 6.83 -11.84 16.71
N THR A 43 7.93 -11.26 16.28
CA THR A 43 9.24 -11.34 16.91
C THR A 43 9.83 -9.94 17.07
N PRO A 44 11.02 -9.78 17.66
CA PRO A 44 11.74 -8.51 17.62
C PRO A 44 12.07 -8.03 16.20
N GLU A 45 12.14 -8.93 15.23
CA GLU A 45 12.37 -8.59 13.81
C GLU A 45 11.09 -8.20 13.06
N GLY A 46 9.94 -8.24 13.71
CA GLY A 46 8.65 -7.91 13.14
C GLY A 46 7.75 -9.12 12.95
N ARG A 47 6.74 -8.96 12.09
CA ARG A 47 5.81 -10.03 11.74
C ARG A 47 6.51 -11.12 10.92
N MET A 48 6.33 -12.34 11.34
CA MET A 48 6.79 -13.50 10.57
C MET A 48 5.86 -13.72 9.37
N THR A 49 6.39 -13.58 8.16
CA THR A 49 5.63 -13.73 6.92
C THR A 49 5.45 -15.19 6.51
N ASP A 50 6.36 -16.07 6.98
CA ASP A 50 6.36 -17.51 6.75
C ASP A 50 6.75 -18.24 8.03
N GLU A 51 6.10 -19.34 8.34
CA GLU A 51 6.43 -20.22 9.46
C GLU A 51 7.61 -21.16 9.16
N ALA A 52 8.10 -21.23 7.92
CA ALA A 52 9.16 -22.18 7.54
C ALA A 52 10.46 -21.97 8.35
N PRO A 53 10.96 -20.75 8.60
CA PRO A 53 12.12 -20.54 9.44
C PRO A 53 11.94 -21.08 10.86
N LEU A 54 10.78 -20.81 11.48
CA LEU A 54 10.45 -21.32 12.83
C LEU A 54 10.36 -22.85 12.85
N LYS A 55 9.75 -23.47 11.84
CA LYS A 55 9.69 -24.93 11.70
C LYS A 55 11.08 -25.54 11.53
N THR A 56 11.95 -24.88 10.76
CA THR A 56 13.33 -25.31 10.56
C THR A 56 14.14 -25.26 11.86
N GLU A 57 14.00 -24.18 12.63
CA GLU A 57 14.64 -24.02 13.92
C GLU A 57 14.18 -25.08 14.93
N ILE A 58 12.85 -25.29 15.04
CA ILE A 58 12.26 -26.34 15.87
C ILE A 58 12.80 -27.71 15.45
N TYR A 59 12.87 -27.99 14.15
CA TYR A 59 13.42 -29.23 13.61
C TYR A 59 14.87 -29.44 14.07
N GLN A 60 15.73 -28.44 13.93
CA GLN A 60 17.13 -28.53 14.34
C GLN A 60 17.30 -28.83 15.85
N ILE A 61 16.42 -28.28 16.67
CA ILE A 61 16.45 -28.50 18.13
C ILE A 61 15.98 -29.93 18.47
N ILE A 62 14.92 -30.44 17.84
CA ILE A 62 14.32 -31.73 18.21
C ILE A 62 14.92 -32.94 17.47
N GLU A 63 15.62 -32.74 16.34
CA GLU A 63 16.17 -33.81 15.50
C GLU A 63 17.00 -34.84 16.28
N PRO A 64 17.91 -34.45 17.22
CA PRO A 64 18.69 -35.42 18.00
C PRO A 64 17.86 -36.31 18.91
N TYR A 65 16.61 -35.94 19.21
CA TYR A 65 15.71 -36.58 20.19
C TYR A 65 14.51 -37.27 19.56
N ALA A 66 14.25 -37.02 18.26
CA ALA A 66 13.06 -37.51 17.58
C ALA A 66 13.42 -38.43 16.43
N SER A 67 13.26 -39.75 16.62
CA SER A 67 13.53 -40.76 15.59
C SER A 67 12.35 -41.03 14.63
N THR A 68 11.11 -40.69 15.03
CA THR A 68 9.89 -40.99 14.28
C THR A 68 8.89 -39.84 14.33
N SER A 69 8.05 -39.76 13.28
CA SER A 69 6.93 -38.80 13.20
C SER A 69 7.32 -37.32 13.39
N VAL A 70 8.54 -36.94 13.01
CA VAL A 70 9.10 -35.60 13.19
C VAL A 70 8.19 -34.50 12.61
N PRO A 71 7.63 -34.62 11.38
CA PRO A 71 6.74 -33.57 10.85
C PRO A 71 5.49 -33.36 11.72
N LYS A 72 4.91 -34.44 12.29
CA LYS A 72 3.75 -34.34 13.18
C LYS A 72 4.11 -33.62 14.49
N LYS A 73 5.28 -33.94 15.06
CA LYS A 73 5.76 -33.28 16.30
C LYS A 73 5.97 -31.78 16.06
N ILE A 74 6.59 -31.39 14.95
CA ILE A 74 6.75 -29.97 14.59
C ILE A 74 5.41 -29.28 14.45
N SER A 75 4.43 -29.91 13.77
CA SER A 75 3.08 -29.34 13.65
C SER A 75 2.41 -29.15 15.00
N ASN A 76 2.50 -30.15 15.90
CA ASN A 76 1.95 -30.06 17.26
C ASN A 76 2.62 -28.93 18.07
N ILE A 77 3.94 -28.81 18.00
CA ILE A 77 4.69 -27.74 18.67
C ILE A 77 4.24 -26.37 18.15
N ILE A 78 4.11 -26.18 16.82
CA ILE A 78 3.62 -24.93 16.24
C ILE A 78 2.22 -24.59 16.74
N GLU A 79 1.29 -25.56 16.78
CA GLU A 79 -0.06 -25.31 17.28
C GLU A 79 -0.06 -24.99 18.78
N LEU A 80 0.80 -25.62 19.58
CA LEU A 80 0.97 -25.28 21.00
C LEU A 80 1.60 -23.89 21.17
N LEU A 81 2.57 -23.50 20.34
CA LEU A 81 3.15 -22.16 20.37
C LEU A 81 2.11 -21.09 20.03
N LYS A 82 1.18 -21.37 19.10
CA LYS A 82 0.07 -20.46 18.80
C LYS A 82 -0.84 -20.24 20.01
N ILE A 83 -1.02 -21.26 20.85
CA ILE A 83 -1.82 -21.17 22.07
C ILE A 83 -1.03 -20.49 23.20
N THR A 84 0.21 -20.90 23.42
CA THR A 84 1.01 -20.46 24.58
C THR A 84 1.58 -19.05 24.42
N ALA A 85 1.84 -18.63 23.20
CA ALA A 85 2.31 -17.27 22.87
C ALA A 85 1.15 -16.31 22.49
N HIS A 86 -0.11 -16.74 22.62
CA HIS A 86 -1.27 -15.96 22.23
C HIS A 86 -1.45 -14.73 23.10
N ILE A 87 -1.78 -13.62 22.47
CA ILE A 87 -2.28 -12.38 23.09
C ILE A 87 -3.50 -11.87 22.29
N ASP A 88 -4.44 -11.26 23.01
CA ASP A 88 -5.69 -10.80 22.41
C ASP A 88 -5.53 -9.56 21.53
N ASP A 89 -4.65 -8.63 21.91
CA ASP A 89 -4.47 -7.38 21.21
C ASP A 89 -3.01 -6.95 21.16
N PHE A 90 -2.59 -6.52 19.97
CA PHE A 90 -1.27 -5.98 19.70
C PHE A 90 -1.40 -4.75 18.80
N PRO A 91 -1.80 -3.58 19.35
CA PRO A 91 -2.07 -2.40 18.55
C PRO A 91 -0.81 -1.85 17.87
N PRO A 92 -0.93 -1.28 16.66
CA PRO A 92 0.17 -0.65 15.97
C PRO A 92 0.63 0.61 16.72
N GLN A 93 1.93 0.81 16.79
CA GLN A 93 2.57 1.98 17.42
C GLN A 93 2.77 3.07 16.39
N THR A 94 2.08 4.21 16.58
CA THR A 94 2.06 5.32 15.61
C THR A 94 3.04 6.45 15.94
N ASP A 95 3.75 6.33 17.06
CA ASP A 95 4.66 7.34 17.62
C ASP A 95 6.14 7.03 17.37
N ARG A 96 6.42 5.93 16.70
CA ARG A 96 7.79 5.44 16.49
C ARG A 96 7.92 4.57 15.24
N ILE A 97 9.17 4.39 14.80
CA ILE A 97 9.57 3.58 13.67
C ILE A 97 10.65 2.60 14.14
N HIS A 98 10.42 1.30 13.93
CA HIS A 98 11.41 0.29 14.24
C HIS A 98 12.28 0.03 13.00
N VAL A 99 13.59 0.27 13.14
CA VAL A 99 14.59 0.10 12.08
C VAL A 99 15.57 -1.02 12.45
N ALA A 100 16.42 -1.42 11.52
CA ALA A 100 17.33 -2.56 11.68
C ALA A 100 18.22 -2.46 12.93
N ASN A 101 18.62 -1.27 13.37
CA ASN A 101 19.50 -1.07 14.52
C ASN A 101 18.81 -0.51 15.79
N GLY A 102 17.47 -0.35 15.78
CA GLY A 102 16.79 0.14 16.98
C GLY A 102 15.38 0.69 16.73
N THR A 103 15.01 1.70 17.50
CA THR A 103 13.71 2.37 17.42
C THR A 103 13.91 3.88 17.39
N LEU A 104 13.43 4.52 16.35
CA LEU A 104 13.40 5.98 16.15
C LEU A 104 12.03 6.52 16.54
N PHE A 105 11.98 7.47 17.45
CA PHE A 105 10.76 8.14 17.86
C PHE A 105 10.51 9.38 16.98
N LEU A 106 9.25 9.83 16.91
CA LEU A 106 8.89 10.97 16.06
C LEU A 106 9.52 12.30 16.51
N ASP A 107 9.93 12.41 17.78
CA ASP A 107 10.69 13.55 18.29
C ASP A 107 12.18 13.54 17.89
N GLY A 108 12.62 12.50 17.17
CA GLY A 108 14.00 12.32 16.74
C GLY A 108 14.88 11.56 17.73
N SER A 109 14.38 11.22 18.93
CA SER A 109 15.14 10.38 19.86
C SER A 109 15.27 8.95 19.35
N PHE A 110 16.39 8.29 19.68
CA PHE A 110 16.70 6.95 19.21
C PHE A 110 17.09 6.01 20.35
N SER A 111 16.57 4.80 20.33
CA SER A 111 16.92 3.71 21.25
C SER A 111 17.49 2.54 20.48
N THR A 112 18.65 2.06 20.89
CA THR A 112 19.31 0.86 20.31
C THR A 112 18.71 -0.46 20.79
N ALA A 113 17.75 -0.42 21.76
CA ALA A 113 17.10 -1.63 22.26
C ALA A 113 16.29 -2.32 21.15
N LYS A 114 16.63 -3.56 20.85
CA LYS A 114 16.00 -4.39 19.82
C LYS A 114 15.20 -5.57 20.39
N ASP A 115 15.16 -5.70 21.67
CA ASP A 115 14.65 -6.89 22.36
C ASP A 115 13.12 -6.92 22.48
N ARG A 116 12.43 -5.88 22.04
CA ARG A 116 10.96 -5.82 22.06
C ARG A 116 10.37 -6.42 20.81
N ILE A 117 9.32 -7.22 20.98
CA ILE A 117 8.50 -7.70 19.87
C ILE A 117 7.79 -6.51 19.22
N VAL A 118 7.81 -6.46 17.89
CA VAL A 118 7.28 -5.34 17.11
C VAL A 118 6.41 -5.85 15.95
N ARG A 119 5.46 -5.02 15.48
CA ARG A 119 4.63 -5.38 14.33
C ARG A 119 5.39 -5.35 13.01
N SER A 120 6.23 -4.35 12.84
CA SER A 120 7.01 -4.13 11.63
C SER A 120 8.37 -3.58 12.00
N ARG A 121 9.39 -4.01 11.28
CA ARG A 121 10.74 -3.48 11.34
C ARG A 121 11.19 -3.20 9.91
N PHE A 122 11.74 -2.02 9.68
CA PHE A 122 12.31 -1.65 8.39
C PHE A 122 13.75 -2.15 8.28
N PRO A 123 14.18 -2.64 7.11
CA PRO A 123 15.51 -3.22 6.93
C PRO A 123 16.63 -2.17 6.92
N VAL A 124 16.29 -0.89 6.96
CA VAL A 124 17.25 0.22 6.93
C VAL A 124 17.87 0.48 8.31
N VAL A 125 19.13 0.86 8.33
CA VAL A 125 19.84 1.32 9.52
C VAL A 125 19.60 2.82 9.72
N TYR A 126 19.26 3.24 10.94
CA TYR A 126 19.21 4.66 11.29
C TYR A 126 20.65 5.14 11.61
N ASN A 127 21.11 6.11 10.84
CA ASN A 127 22.38 6.78 11.02
C ASN A 127 22.18 8.30 10.83
N PRO A 128 22.19 9.09 11.92
CA PRO A 128 21.94 10.54 11.83
C PRO A 128 23.08 11.30 11.12
N SER A 129 24.23 10.67 10.89
CA SER A 129 25.39 11.26 10.23
C SER A 129 25.58 10.78 8.79
N VAL A 130 24.59 10.07 8.23
CA VAL A 130 24.69 9.62 6.84
C VAL A 130 24.69 10.81 5.88
N PRO A 131 25.46 10.80 4.79
CA PRO A 131 25.43 11.85 3.79
C PRO A 131 24.04 12.00 3.15
N SER A 132 23.78 13.18 2.62
CA SER A 132 22.60 13.44 1.77
C SER A 132 22.54 12.45 0.61
N PRO A 133 21.34 11.92 0.27
CA PRO A 133 21.18 10.95 -0.81
C PRO A 133 21.19 11.67 -2.17
N GLU A 134 22.37 12.07 -2.65
CA GLU A 134 22.55 12.92 -3.81
C GLU A 134 22.01 12.30 -5.10
N THR A 135 22.18 10.98 -5.29
CA THR A 135 21.65 10.29 -6.48
C THR A 135 20.12 10.30 -6.48
N TRP A 136 19.51 10.02 -5.32
CA TRP A 136 18.07 10.09 -5.14
C TRP A 136 17.50 11.49 -5.38
N LEU A 137 18.10 12.50 -4.78
CA LEU A 137 17.67 13.89 -4.94
C LEU A 137 17.83 14.36 -6.37
N GLY A 138 18.98 14.10 -7.00
CA GLY A 138 19.21 14.41 -8.41
C GLY A 138 18.20 13.75 -9.34
N PHE A 139 17.87 12.47 -9.07
CA PHE A 139 16.82 11.75 -9.79
C PHE A 139 15.45 12.42 -9.63
N LEU A 140 15.07 12.79 -8.40
CA LEU A 140 13.79 13.46 -8.14
C LEU A 140 13.72 14.84 -8.81
N HIS A 141 14.78 15.64 -8.76
CA HIS A 141 14.85 16.93 -9.43
C HIS A 141 14.75 16.80 -10.96
N GLY A 142 15.28 15.71 -11.52
CA GLY A 142 15.12 15.40 -12.95
C GLY A 142 13.70 14.94 -13.32
N LEU A 143 12.98 14.30 -12.39
CA LEU A 143 11.68 13.69 -12.64
C LEU A 143 10.49 14.60 -12.28
N LEU A 144 10.55 15.28 -11.14
CA LEU A 144 9.45 16.06 -10.58
C LEU A 144 9.74 17.56 -10.59
N TYR A 145 8.69 18.34 -10.50
CA TYR A 145 8.82 19.78 -10.26
C TYR A 145 9.23 20.03 -8.80
N GLU A 146 10.03 21.06 -8.58
CA GLU A 146 10.61 21.40 -7.28
C GLU A 146 9.56 21.50 -6.16
N ASP A 147 8.43 22.17 -6.45
CA ASP A 147 7.34 22.39 -5.47
C ASP A 147 6.59 21.08 -5.10
N ASP A 148 6.76 20.01 -5.91
CA ASP A 148 6.10 18.71 -5.69
C ASP A 148 6.95 17.74 -4.84
N ILE A 149 8.28 17.97 -4.78
CA ILE A 149 9.21 17.13 -4.03
C ILE A 149 8.88 17.09 -2.52
N PRO A 150 8.55 18.21 -1.86
CA PRO A 150 8.12 18.18 -0.46
C PRO A 150 6.88 17.33 -0.21
N THR A 151 5.92 17.30 -1.16
CA THR A 151 4.72 16.45 -1.06
C THR A 151 5.10 14.97 -1.09
N LEU A 152 6.00 14.58 -1.99
CA LEU A 152 6.51 13.20 -2.08
C LEU A 152 7.28 12.82 -0.82
N GLN A 153 8.15 13.69 -0.32
CA GLN A 153 8.93 13.50 0.91
C GLN A 153 8.01 13.22 2.10
N GLU A 154 7.00 14.05 2.31
CA GLU A 154 6.00 13.88 3.35
C GLU A 154 5.21 12.58 3.18
N TYR A 155 4.88 12.21 1.95
CA TYR A 155 4.11 10.99 1.70
C TYR A 155 4.92 9.73 1.99
N ILE A 156 6.18 9.65 1.57
CA ILE A 156 7.05 8.52 1.88
C ILE A 156 7.28 8.44 3.40
N GLY A 157 7.52 9.58 4.05
CA GLY A 157 7.63 9.65 5.51
C GLY A 157 6.35 9.19 6.21
N TYR A 158 5.19 9.60 5.72
CA TYR A 158 3.90 9.16 6.23
C TYR A 158 3.71 7.63 6.15
N CYS A 159 4.29 7.00 5.15
CA CYS A 159 4.26 5.54 5.01
C CYS A 159 5.13 4.81 6.05
N LEU A 160 6.05 5.48 6.75
CA LEU A 160 6.89 4.86 7.78
C LEU A 160 6.14 4.54 9.07
N ILE A 161 5.00 5.18 9.36
CA ILE A 161 4.20 4.93 10.55
C ILE A 161 2.87 4.26 10.21
N PRO A 162 2.33 3.36 11.06
CA PRO A 162 1.07 2.67 10.83
C PRO A 162 -0.15 3.56 11.15
N SER A 163 -0.31 4.68 10.45
CA SER A 163 -1.34 5.68 10.70
C SER A 163 -1.98 6.17 9.41
N ASN A 164 -3.31 6.28 9.37
CA ASN A 164 -4.06 6.87 8.26
C ASN A 164 -4.61 8.28 8.58
N LYS A 165 -4.03 9.00 9.55
CA LYS A 165 -4.48 10.34 9.93
C LYS A 165 -4.45 11.34 8.76
N GLY A 166 -3.49 11.21 7.84
CA GLY A 166 -3.39 12.06 6.66
C GLY A 166 -4.47 11.82 5.61
N GLN A 167 -5.12 10.64 5.62
CA GLN A 167 -6.23 10.27 4.73
C GLN A 167 -5.94 10.52 3.25
N ARG A 168 -4.72 10.23 2.80
CA ARG A 168 -4.27 10.45 1.42
C ARG A 168 -3.69 9.18 0.80
N MET A 169 -3.89 9.04 -0.50
CA MET A 169 -3.13 8.18 -1.39
C MET A 169 -2.37 9.05 -2.38
N MET A 170 -1.34 8.50 -2.99
CA MET A 170 -0.53 9.22 -3.98
C MET A 170 -0.63 8.59 -5.35
N VAL A 171 -0.73 9.43 -6.37
CA VAL A 171 -0.63 9.08 -7.78
C VAL A 171 0.48 9.92 -8.40
N ILE A 172 1.46 9.27 -9.00
CA ILE A 172 2.50 9.93 -9.79
C ILE A 172 2.21 9.66 -11.26
N LYS A 173 1.81 10.72 -11.97
CA LYS A 173 1.34 10.69 -13.35
C LYS A 173 2.44 11.15 -14.30
N GLY A 174 2.57 10.47 -15.45
CA GLY A 174 3.47 10.85 -16.54
C GLY A 174 2.97 10.35 -17.89
N SER A 175 3.79 10.53 -18.92
CA SER A 175 3.47 10.12 -20.30
C SER A 175 4.03 8.74 -20.67
N GLY A 176 4.90 8.18 -19.80
CA GLY A 176 5.62 6.93 -20.03
C GLY A 176 7.11 7.13 -20.33
N GLY A 177 7.96 6.27 -19.80
CA GLY A 177 9.40 6.32 -20.03
C GLY A 177 10.19 7.35 -19.23
N GLU A 178 9.58 8.09 -18.28
CA GLU A 178 10.27 9.08 -17.45
C GLU A 178 11.09 8.44 -16.31
N GLY A 179 10.80 7.19 -15.96
CA GLY A 179 11.47 6.48 -14.88
C GLY A 179 10.70 6.43 -13.55
N LYS A 180 9.40 6.70 -13.53
CA LYS A 180 8.55 6.66 -12.31
C LYS A 180 8.72 5.38 -11.49
N SER A 181 8.78 4.23 -12.16
CA SER A 181 8.90 2.90 -11.54
C SER A 181 10.16 2.75 -10.69
N GLN A 182 11.21 3.54 -10.95
CA GLN A 182 12.43 3.50 -10.14
C GLN A 182 12.18 3.95 -8.70
N ILE A 183 11.21 4.87 -8.49
CA ILE A 183 10.77 5.22 -7.12
C ILE A 183 10.19 3.99 -6.43
N GLY A 184 9.33 3.23 -7.12
CA GLY A 184 8.74 2.00 -6.58
C GLY A 184 9.82 0.99 -6.17
N THR A 185 10.81 0.76 -7.02
CA THR A 185 11.94 -0.14 -6.75
C THR A 185 12.70 0.27 -5.48
N VAL A 186 13.06 1.54 -5.35
CA VAL A 186 13.77 2.06 -4.15
C VAL A 186 12.91 1.91 -2.90
N LEU A 187 11.61 2.22 -2.98
CA LEU A 187 10.71 2.09 -1.84
C LEU A 187 10.49 0.63 -1.44
N SER A 188 10.44 -0.31 -2.39
CA SER A 188 10.36 -1.74 -2.08
C SER A 188 11.59 -2.20 -1.26
N HIS A 189 12.78 -1.70 -1.56
CA HIS A 189 13.99 -1.99 -0.77
C HIS A 189 13.95 -1.29 0.60
N LEU A 190 13.53 -0.04 0.67
CA LEU A 190 13.45 0.72 1.91
C LEU A 190 12.46 0.10 2.91
N PHE A 191 11.31 -0.34 2.42
CA PHE A 191 10.24 -0.90 3.25
C PHE A 191 10.39 -2.40 3.49
N GLY A 192 11.08 -3.13 2.63
CA GLY A 192 11.22 -4.58 2.70
C GLY A 192 9.86 -5.27 2.74
N CYS A 193 9.66 -6.21 3.64
CA CYS A 193 8.40 -6.95 3.80
C CYS A 193 7.19 -6.07 4.23
N ASN A 194 7.41 -4.80 4.55
CA ASN A 194 6.35 -3.84 4.90
C ASN A 194 5.75 -3.15 3.64
N ALA A 195 6.36 -3.33 2.46
CA ALA A 195 5.78 -2.96 1.18
C ALA A 195 5.24 -4.20 0.45
N LYS A 196 4.30 -3.95 -0.46
CA LYS A 196 3.73 -4.96 -1.34
C LYS A 196 3.46 -4.36 -2.71
N ASP A 197 3.90 -5.06 -3.76
CA ASP A 197 3.49 -4.75 -5.13
C ASP A 197 2.08 -5.29 -5.39
N GLY A 198 1.26 -4.50 -6.08
CA GLY A 198 -0.11 -4.89 -6.37
C GLY A 198 -0.89 -3.80 -7.09
N SER A 199 -2.17 -4.04 -7.36
CA SER A 199 -3.01 -3.12 -8.11
C SER A 199 -4.09 -2.50 -7.24
N VAL A 200 -4.22 -1.18 -7.27
CA VAL A 200 -5.31 -0.41 -6.64
C VAL A 200 -6.66 -0.85 -7.19
N GLY A 201 -6.75 -1.12 -8.51
CA GLY A 201 -7.95 -1.66 -9.14
C GLY A 201 -8.36 -3.00 -8.55
N LYS A 202 -7.41 -3.94 -8.43
CA LYS A 202 -7.66 -5.25 -7.83
C LYS A 202 -8.11 -5.14 -6.36
N VAL A 203 -7.51 -4.25 -5.59
CA VAL A 203 -7.91 -3.98 -4.19
C VAL A 203 -9.32 -3.41 -4.10
N SER A 204 -9.72 -2.56 -5.08
CA SER A 204 -11.07 -1.99 -5.11
C SER A 204 -12.16 -3.05 -5.37
N GLU A 205 -11.86 -4.07 -6.19
CA GLU A 205 -12.84 -5.06 -6.66
C GLU A 205 -12.82 -6.37 -5.87
N ASN A 206 -11.66 -6.78 -5.36
CA ASN A 206 -11.46 -8.09 -4.75
C ASN A 206 -11.26 -8.00 -3.23
N ARG A 207 -12.23 -8.56 -2.47
CA ARG A 207 -12.18 -8.62 -1.00
C ARG A 207 -10.96 -9.35 -0.43
N PHE A 208 -10.47 -10.39 -1.13
CA PHE A 208 -9.29 -11.13 -0.68
C PHE A 208 -8.00 -10.31 -0.87
N ALA A 209 -7.91 -9.54 -1.96
CA ALA A 209 -6.77 -8.64 -2.18
C ALA A 209 -6.65 -7.56 -1.10
N ARG A 210 -7.78 -7.16 -0.47
CA ARG A 210 -7.77 -6.25 0.68
C ARG A 210 -7.14 -6.88 1.92
N ALA A 211 -7.47 -8.15 2.20
CA ALA A 211 -6.89 -8.87 3.34
C ALA A 211 -5.37 -9.09 3.20
N ASP A 212 -4.87 -9.10 1.98
CA ASP A 212 -3.43 -9.16 1.71
C ASP A 212 -2.68 -7.88 2.10
N LEU A 213 -3.38 -6.78 2.36
CA LEU A 213 -2.81 -5.51 2.84
C LEU A 213 -2.76 -5.40 4.37
N GLU A 214 -3.23 -6.40 5.08
CA GLU A 214 -3.10 -6.47 6.52
C GLU A 214 -1.61 -6.44 6.90
N HIS A 215 -1.23 -5.56 7.83
CA HIS A 215 0.14 -5.29 8.28
C HIS A 215 1.07 -4.64 7.24
N ILE A 216 0.60 -4.33 6.04
CA ILE A 216 1.40 -3.65 5.01
C ILE A 216 1.37 -2.13 5.25
N HIS A 217 2.52 -1.49 5.14
CA HIS A 217 2.66 -0.05 5.22
C HIS A 217 2.41 0.64 3.88
N LEU A 218 2.85 0.02 2.77
CA LEU A 218 2.81 0.61 1.44
C LEU A 218 2.42 -0.41 0.39
N LEU A 219 1.34 -0.16 -0.35
CA LEU A 219 1.03 -0.82 -1.61
C LEU A 219 1.56 0.03 -2.76
N ILE A 220 2.34 -0.58 -3.63
CA ILE A 220 2.90 0.03 -4.84
C ILE A 220 2.19 -0.57 -6.05
N ASP A 221 1.50 0.28 -6.83
CA ASP A 221 0.88 -0.07 -8.12
C ASP A 221 1.73 0.57 -9.23
N ASP A 222 2.65 -0.23 -9.80
CA ASP A 222 3.65 0.27 -10.74
C ASP A 222 3.08 0.57 -12.13
N ASP A 223 1.97 -0.05 -12.48
CA ASP A 223 1.29 0.16 -13.77
C ASP A 223 -0.22 0.26 -13.54
N MET A 224 -0.63 1.34 -12.90
CA MET A 224 -2.04 1.58 -12.65
C MET A 224 -2.78 1.77 -13.97
N ARG A 225 -3.77 0.91 -14.21
CA ARG A 225 -4.60 0.98 -15.41
C ARG A 225 -5.35 2.29 -15.48
N MET A 226 -5.45 2.85 -16.68
CA MET A 226 -6.20 4.08 -16.96
C MET A 226 -7.73 3.90 -16.90
N GLU A 227 -8.19 2.67 -16.67
CA GLU A 227 -9.62 2.37 -16.53
C GLU A 227 -10.17 2.98 -15.24
N ALA A 228 -11.31 3.65 -15.35
CA ALA A 228 -11.95 4.23 -14.18
C ALA A 228 -12.41 3.13 -13.19
N LEU A 229 -12.15 3.34 -11.92
CA LEU A 229 -12.56 2.42 -10.85
C LEU A 229 -14.08 2.32 -10.79
N ARG A 230 -14.61 1.11 -10.84
CA ARG A 230 -16.06 0.85 -10.70
C ARG A 230 -16.55 1.11 -9.27
N GLN A 231 -15.72 0.81 -8.29
CA GLN A 231 -16.05 0.97 -6.86
C GLN A 231 -14.91 1.69 -6.13
N THR A 232 -15.17 2.89 -5.66
CA THR A 232 -14.19 3.69 -4.89
C THR A 232 -14.34 3.55 -3.39
N ASN A 233 -15.44 2.95 -2.92
CA ASN A 233 -15.76 2.87 -1.49
C ASN A 233 -14.66 2.19 -0.69
N TYR A 234 -14.11 1.10 -1.22
CA TYR A 234 -13.05 0.37 -0.53
C TYR A 234 -11.73 1.13 -0.52
N VAL A 235 -11.36 1.79 -1.62
CA VAL A 235 -10.18 2.66 -1.65
C VAL A 235 -10.34 3.80 -0.65
N LYS A 236 -11.50 4.44 -0.60
CA LYS A 236 -11.81 5.48 0.39
C LYS A 236 -11.71 4.96 1.82
N SER A 237 -12.26 3.78 2.08
CA SER A 237 -12.22 3.16 3.42
C SER A 237 -10.80 2.80 3.84
N LEU A 238 -9.98 2.23 2.96
CA LEU A 238 -8.57 1.93 3.23
C LEU A 238 -7.77 3.18 3.58
N VAL A 239 -7.90 4.22 2.77
CA VAL A 239 -7.17 5.48 2.96
C VAL A 239 -7.58 6.21 4.25
N THR A 240 -8.79 5.97 4.76
CA THR A 240 -9.32 6.61 5.98
C THR A 240 -9.42 5.70 7.18
N ALA A 241 -9.01 4.43 7.06
CA ALA A 241 -9.06 3.47 8.17
C ALA A 241 -8.24 3.98 9.37
N GLN A 242 -8.87 4.12 10.53
CA GLN A 242 -8.21 4.53 11.77
C GLN A 242 -8.16 3.38 12.79
N GLY A 243 -8.10 2.15 12.30
CA GLY A 243 -8.13 0.99 13.17
C GLY A 243 -8.35 -0.30 12.40
N ARG A 244 -9.22 -1.14 12.95
CA ARG A 244 -9.56 -2.42 12.35
C ARG A 244 -10.60 -2.26 11.24
N MET A 245 -10.47 -3.09 10.22
CA MET A 245 -11.43 -3.21 9.12
C MET A 245 -11.89 -4.66 9.00
N ASP A 246 -13.08 -4.84 8.43
CA ASP A 246 -13.57 -6.16 8.05
C ASP A 246 -12.77 -6.68 6.85
N LEU A 247 -12.06 -7.79 7.07
CA LEU A 247 -11.19 -8.45 6.10
C LEU A 247 -11.65 -9.89 5.90
N GLU A 248 -11.44 -10.42 4.69
CA GLU A 248 -11.81 -11.77 4.34
C GLU A 248 -10.67 -12.48 3.62
N LYS A 249 -10.21 -13.61 4.16
CA LYS A 249 -9.25 -14.51 3.54
C LYS A 249 -9.98 -15.71 2.91
N LYS A 250 -9.48 -16.19 1.78
CA LYS A 250 -10.09 -17.33 1.08
C LYS A 250 -10.20 -18.54 2.01
N GLY A 251 -11.42 -19.10 2.12
CA GLY A 251 -11.69 -20.26 2.96
C GLY A 251 -11.80 -19.97 4.48
N ARG A 252 -11.87 -18.71 4.88
CA ARG A 252 -12.06 -18.30 6.28
C ARG A 252 -13.22 -17.33 6.40
N GLN A 253 -13.85 -17.27 7.58
CA GLN A 253 -14.82 -16.23 7.90
C GLN A 253 -14.15 -14.85 7.92
N SER A 254 -14.94 -13.80 7.69
CA SER A 254 -14.47 -12.43 7.85
C SER A 254 -14.04 -12.15 9.28
N TYR A 255 -13.08 -11.29 9.46
CA TYR A 255 -12.50 -10.92 10.75
C TYR A 255 -12.07 -9.45 10.76
N GLN A 256 -11.88 -8.90 11.96
CA GLN A 256 -11.42 -7.52 12.14
C GLN A 256 -9.89 -7.47 12.18
N GLY A 257 -9.25 -6.98 11.09
CA GLY A 257 -7.80 -6.84 10.97
C GLY A 257 -7.35 -5.38 10.99
N TRP A 258 -6.11 -5.11 11.46
CA TRP A 258 -5.52 -3.78 11.44
C TRP A 258 -5.17 -3.36 10.01
N MET A 259 -5.69 -2.20 9.62
CA MET A 259 -5.47 -1.66 8.28
C MET A 259 -4.89 -0.24 8.33
N PHE A 260 -3.67 -0.12 7.81
CA PHE A 260 -2.96 1.15 7.72
C PHE A 260 -2.15 1.27 6.40
N ALA A 261 -2.44 0.45 5.41
CA ALA A 261 -1.77 0.49 4.12
C ALA A 261 -2.01 1.83 3.41
N ARG A 262 -0.95 2.46 2.94
CA ARG A 262 -1.00 3.61 2.01
C ARG A 262 -0.87 3.12 0.59
N LEU A 263 -1.47 3.84 -0.34
CA LEU A 263 -1.54 3.46 -1.74
C LEU A 263 -0.70 4.45 -2.56
N LEU A 264 0.35 3.96 -3.19
CA LEU A 264 1.15 4.70 -4.18
C LEU A 264 0.93 4.06 -5.55
N ALA A 265 0.52 4.85 -6.52
CA ALA A 265 0.31 4.37 -7.87
C ALA A 265 1.09 5.20 -8.88
N PHE A 266 1.70 4.52 -9.83
CA PHE A 266 2.31 5.13 -11.02
C PHE A 266 1.37 4.93 -12.20
N SER A 267 1.13 5.98 -12.97
CA SER A 267 0.17 5.94 -14.07
C SER A 267 0.62 6.80 -15.25
N ASN A 268 0.18 6.39 -16.43
CA ASN A 268 0.26 7.21 -17.65
C ASN A 268 -1.06 7.98 -17.91
N GLY A 269 -1.95 8.02 -16.93
CA GLY A 269 -3.24 8.71 -16.97
C GLY A 269 -3.77 9.01 -15.59
N ASP A 270 -5.01 9.44 -15.52
CA ASP A 270 -5.67 9.90 -14.30
C ASP A 270 -6.47 8.79 -13.64
N LEU A 271 -6.34 8.65 -12.32
CA LEU A 271 -7.17 7.75 -11.55
C LEU A 271 -8.57 8.35 -11.39
N GLN A 272 -9.49 7.86 -12.19
CA GLN A 272 -10.87 8.30 -12.22
C GLN A 272 -11.81 7.29 -11.56
N SER A 273 -13.00 7.75 -11.20
CA SER A 273 -14.10 6.90 -10.76
C SER A 273 -15.19 6.87 -11.82
N LEU A 274 -15.71 5.68 -12.13
CA LEU A 274 -16.79 5.51 -13.10
C LEU A 274 -18.14 6.03 -12.57
N TYR A 275 -18.41 5.89 -11.27
CA TYR A 275 -19.70 6.19 -10.66
C TYR A 275 -19.64 7.15 -9.46
N ASP A 276 -18.49 7.33 -8.84
CA ASP A 276 -18.37 8.20 -7.68
C ASP A 276 -18.15 9.66 -8.10
N ARG A 277 -19.22 10.40 -8.11
CA ARG A 277 -19.25 11.84 -8.40
C ARG A 277 -18.98 12.70 -7.17
N SER A 278 -18.77 12.07 -6.01
CA SER A 278 -18.53 12.81 -4.76
C SER A 278 -17.10 13.36 -4.71
N ASN A 279 -16.93 14.51 -4.08
CA ASN A 279 -15.61 15.05 -3.78
C ASN A 279 -14.78 14.12 -2.84
N GLY A 280 -15.43 13.10 -2.27
CA GLY A 280 -14.85 12.21 -1.29
C GLY A 280 -13.67 11.38 -1.79
N PHE A 281 -13.68 10.96 -3.06
CA PHE A 281 -12.61 10.19 -3.67
C PHE A 281 -11.45 11.08 -4.11
N TYR A 282 -11.74 12.16 -4.85
CA TYR A 282 -10.71 13.04 -5.42
C TYR A 282 -9.91 13.79 -4.36
N ARG A 283 -10.57 14.29 -3.30
CA ARG A 283 -9.88 15.01 -2.22
C ARG A 283 -8.86 14.15 -1.45
N ARG A 284 -8.91 12.83 -1.61
CA ARG A 284 -7.98 11.89 -0.96
C ARG A 284 -6.76 11.58 -1.81
N GLN A 285 -6.68 12.12 -3.01
CA GLN A 285 -5.55 11.93 -3.91
C GLN A 285 -4.56 13.10 -3.79
N LEU A 286 -3.29 12.77 -3.69
CA LEU A 286 -2.16 13.65 -3.97
C LEU A 286 -1.69 13.28 -5.38
N ILE A 287 -1.74 14.22 -6.32
CA ILE A 287 -1.46 13.93 -7.71
C ILE A 287 -0.26 14.76 -8.16
N LEU A 288 0.87 14.06 -8.32
CA LEU A 288 2.10 14.65 -8.83
C LEU A 288 2.24 14.32 -10.31
N THR A 289 2.69 15.28 -11.09
CA THR A 289 2.95 15.10 -12.52
C THR A 289 4.45 15.17 -12.77
N THR A 290 4.98 14.20 -13.52
CA THR A 290 6.39 14.21 -13.91
C THR A 290 6.68 15.33 -14.91
N LYS A 291 7.91 15.80 -14.94
CA LYS A 291 8.44 16.60 -16.04
C LYS A 291 8.44 15.77 -17.31
N GLU A 292 8.35 16.43 -18.45
CA GLU A 292 8.56 15.78 -19.74
C GLU A 292 10.00 15.26 -19.80
N ARG A 293 10.15 14.05 -20.36
CA ARG A 293 11.47 13.49 -20.57
C ARG A 293 12.22 14.30 -21.65
N PRO A 294 13.42 14.87 -21.35
CA PRO A 294 14.24 15.49 -22.38
C PRO A 294 14.59 14.50 -23.52
N PRO A 295 14.50 14.89 -24.79
CA PRO A 295 14.75 13.97 -25.90
C PRO A 295 16.16 13.37 -25.89
N ASP A 296 17.14 14.10 -25.37
CA ASP A 296 18.56 13.71 -25.35
C ASP A 296 18.96 13.02 -24.03
N ARG A 297 18.02 12.76 -23.14
CA ARG A 297 18.31 12.10 -21.87
C ARG A 297 18.72 10.65 -22.11
N ALA A 298 19.97 10.33 -21.81
CA ALA A 298 20.44 8.96 -21.71
C ALA A 298 19.84 8.28 -20.48
N ASP A 299 19.32 7.06 -20.66
CA ASP A 299 18.86 6.25 -19.52
C ASP A 299 20.06 5.62 -18.82
N ASP A 300 20.04 5.69 -17.50
CA ASP A 300 20.97 4.96 -16.65
C ASP A 300 20.27 3.68 -16.18
N PRO A 301 20.63 2.49 -16.70
CA PRO A 301 19.98 1.24 -16.32
C PRO A 301 20.19 0.87 -14.86
N ASP A 302 21.26 1.39 -14.23
CA ASP A 302 21.65 1.07 -12.86
C ASP A 302 21.16 2.13 -11.85
N ILE A 303 20.35 3.10 -12.28
CA ILE A 303 19.94 4.23 -11.43
C ILE A 303 19.25 3.76 -10.14
N ALA A 304 18.39 2.75 -10.21
CA ALA A 304 17.73 2.20 -9.02
C ALA A 304 18.74 1.57 -8.05
N GLU A 305 19.72 0.81 -8.57
CA GLU A 305 20.76 0.21 -7.75
C GLU A 305 21.61 1.28 -7.06
N LYS A 306 21.98 2.33 -7.79
CA LYS A 306 22.71 3.47 -7.23
C LYS A 306 21.93 4.15 -6.12
N MET A 307 20.64 4.43 -6.33
CA MET A 307 19.76 4.97 -5.30
C MET A 307 19.59 4.02 -4.11
N CYS A 308 19.51 2.71 -4.34
CA CYS A 308 19.43 1.73 -3.25
C CYS A 308 20.69 1.67 -2.38
N ARG A 309 21.84 2.16 -2.84
CA ARG A 309 23.03 2.32 -1.99
C ARG A 309 22.92 3.49 -1.01
N GLU A 310 21.96 4.38 -1.20
CA GLU A 310 21.70 5.57 -0.38
C GLU A 310 20.49 5.40 0.56
N LEU A 311 20.00 4.16 0.81
CA LEU A 311 18.75 3.92 1.57
C LEU A 311 18.73 4.55 2.96
N GLU A 312 19.86 4.63 3.66
CA GLU A 312 19.94 5.30 4.97
C GLU A 312 19.66 6.80 4.85
N GLY A 313 20.22 7.47 3.83
CA GLY A 313 19.98 8.87 3.53
C GLY A 313 18.55 9.13 3.06
N ILE A 314 18.01 8.25 2.22
CA ILE A 314 16.61 8.31 1.75
C ILE A 314 15.65 8.15 2.94
N PHE A 315 15.96 7.27 3.88
CA PHE A 315 15.18 7.10 5.10
C PHE A 315 15.16 8.38 5.95
N LEU A 316 16.33 9.01 6.17
CA LEU A 316 16.39 10.28 6.91
C LEU A 316 15.63 11.38 6.20
N TRP A 317 15.81 11.52 4.90
CA TRP A 317 15.06 12.48 4.08
C TRP A 317 13.55 12.26 4.21
N ALA A 318 13.08 11.02 4.16
CA ALA A 318 11.67 10.69 4.36
C ALA A 318 11.21 10.98 5.80
N PHE A 319 12.04 10.71 6.79
CA PHE A 319 11.74 10.99 8.19
C PHE A 319 11.59 12.49 8.48
N GLU A 320 12.41 13.34 7.89
CA GLU A 320 12.26 14.80 7.95
C GLU A 320 10.90 15.24 7.36
N GLY A 321 10.48 14.63 6.25
CA GLY A 321 9.15 14.83 5.68
C GLY A 321 8.03 14.41 6.64
N LEU A 322 8.19 13.30 7.34
CA LEU A 322 7.23 12.86 8.36
C LEU A 322 7.16 13.84 9.51
N GLN A 323 8.29 14.33 10.04
CA GLN A 323 8.32 15.29 11.12
C GLN A 323 7.60 16.59 10.72
N ARG A 324 7.84 17.09 9.51
CA ARG A 324 7.15 18.26 8.96
C ARG A 324 5.63 18.01 8.86
N LEU A 325 5.22 16.86 8.35
CA LEU A 325 3.82 16.47 8.22
C LEU A 325 3.12 16.38 9.59
N VAL A 326 3.78 15.78 10.58
CA VAL A 326 3.27 15.69 11.97
C VAL A 326 3.13 17.09 12.59
N ALA A 327 4.14 17.94 12.44
CA ALA A 327 4.10 19.34 12.92
C ALA A 327 2.96 20.12 12.23
N ASN A 328 2.63 19.81 10.99
CA ASN A 328 1.50 20.38 10.25
C ASN A 328 0.17 19.61 10.43
N HIS A 329 0.04 18.85 11.52
CA HIS A 329 -1.19 18.09 11.85
C HIS A 329 -1.70 17.19 10.72
N PHE A 330 -0.80 16.51 10.03
CA PHE A 330 -1.06 15.63 8.88
C PHE A 330 -1.70 16.34 7.67
N ARG A 331 -1.47 17.63 7.52
CA ARG A 331 -1.81 18.40 6.33
C ARG A 331 -0.60 18.45 5.41
N PHE A 332 -0.72 17.80 4.26
CA PHE A 332 0.35 17.73 3.27
C PHE A 332 0.65 19.10 2.64
N THR A 333 1.92 19.36 2.40
CA THR A 333 2.37 20.43 1.53
C THR A 333 1.98 20.10 0.11
N GLU A 334 1.01 20.82 -0.47
CA GLU A 334 0.57 20.62 -1.85
C GLU A 334 0.96 21.84 -2.70
N SER A 335 1.62 21.62 -3.83
CA SER A 335 1.91 22.68 -4.80
C SER A 335 0.61 23.22 -5.43
N ALA A 336 0.68 24.39 -6.06
CA ALA A 336 -0.45 24.92 -6.83
C ALA A 336 -0.79 23.98 -8.00
N ARG A 337 0.22 23.36 -8.61
CA ARG A 337 0.10 22.39 -9.69
C ARG A 337 -0.64 21.12 -9.21
N ALA A 338 -0.24 20.53 -8.10
CA ALA A 338 -0.87 19.33 -7.57
C ALA A 338 -2.36 19.57 -7.24
N ARG A 339 -2.68 20.75 -6.69
CA ARG A 339 -4.08 21.15 -6.45
C ARG A 339 -4.87 21.33 -7.74
N SER A 340 -4.27 21.98 -8.76
CA SER A 340 -4.89 22.19 -10.07
C SER A 340 -5.13 20.84 -10.78
N ASN A 341 -4.13 19.94 -10.78
CA ASN A 341 -4.28 18.60 -11.37
C ASN A 341 -5.47 17.86 -10.77
N ARG A 342 -5.60 17.86 -9.44
CA ARG A 342 -6.71 17.20 -8.77
C ARG A 342 -8.07 17.80 -9.14
N GLU A 343 -8.14 19.12 -9.25
CA GLU A 343 -9.39 19.80 -9.63
C GLU A 343 -9.76 19.52 -11.08
N THR A 344 -8.81 19.54 -12.00
CA THR A 344 -9.01 19.19 -13.42
C THR A 344 -9.57 17.77 -13.54
N ILE A 345 -8.92 16.79 -12.88
CA ILE A 345 -9.39 15.39 -12.92
C ILE A 345 -10.80 15.25 -12.35
N ARG A 346 -11.11 16.00 -11.28
CA ARG A 346 -12.45 16.02 -10.70
C ARG A 346 -13.48 16.57 -11.67
N GLN A 347 -13.15 17.62 -12.40
CA GLN A 347 -14.05 18.27 -13.39
C GLN A 347 -14.23 17.36 -14.61
N ASP A 348 -13.17 16.76 -15.13
CA ASP A 348 -13.23 15.85 -16.28
C ASP A 348 -14.04 14.60 -15.99
N ALA A 349 -13.93 14.06 -14.77
CA ALA A 349 -14.71 12.92 -14.33
C ALA A 349 -16.19 13.28 -14.09
N ASN A 350 -16.53 14.57 -14.04
CA ASN A 350 -17.87 15.05 -13.69
C ASN A 350 -18.51 15.84 -14.85
N ASN A 351 -18.62 15.23 -16.03
CA ASN A 351 -19.23 15.80 -17.24
C ASN A 351 -20.60 16.47 -16.97
N VAL A 352 -21.32 16.07 -15.93
CA VAL A 352 -22.57 16.68 -15.51
C VAL A 352 -22.36 18.06 -14.91
N LEU A 353 -21.26 18.28 -14.16
CA LEU A 353 -20.94 19.62 -13.67
C LEU A 353 -20.58 20.57 -14.81
N LEU A 354 -19.79 20.13 -15.78
CA LEU A 354 -19.51 20.90 -16.99
C LEU A 354 -20.77 21.26 -17.76
N PHE A 355 -21.70 20.33 -17.87
CA PHE A 355 -23.00 20.59 -18.53
C PHE A 355 -23.84 21.58 -17.72
N MET A 356 -23.88 21.48 -16.40
CA MET A 356 -24.61 22.40 -15.53
C MET A 356 -23.97 23.80 -15.52
N GLU A 357 -22.64 23.89 -15.47
CA GLU A 357 -21.93 25.17 -15.56
C GLU A 357 -22.15 25.85 -16.92
N ALA A 358 -22.09 25.11 -18.01
CA ALA A 358 -22.42 25.60 -19.34
C ALA A 358 -23.89 26.01 -19.44
N GLY A 359 -24.81 25.29 -18.78
CA GLY A 359 -26.24 25.60 -18.73
C GLY A 359 -26.57 26.87 -17.94
N ILE A 360 -25.85 27.14 -16.85
CA ILE A 360 -25.98 28.38 -16.05
C ILE A 360 -25.55 29.59 -16.85
N ILE A 361 -24.49 29.48 -17.66
CA ILE A 361 -24.04 30.56 -18.55
C ILE A 361 -25.09 30.86 -19.62
N SER A 362 -25.82 29.86 -20.09
CA SER A 362 -26.90 30.06 -21.09
C SER A 362 -28.18 30.65 -20.51
N SER A 363 -28.45 30.46 -19.21
CA SER A 363 -29.64 30.98 -18.54
C SER A 363 -29.52 32.45 -18.07
N SER A 364 -28.33 33.02 -18.11
CA SER A 364 -28.05 34.41 -17.72
C SER A 364 -28.20 35.42 -18.88
N ARG A 365 -28.65 35.00 -20.07
CA ARG A 365 -29.04 35.94 -21.14
C ARG A 365 -30.34 36.64 -20.77
N PRO A 366 -30.40 37.98 -20.80
CA PRO A 366 -31.62 38.71 -20.49
C PRO A 366 -32.69 38.37 -21.53
N LYS A 367 -33.92 38.05 -21.06
CA LYS A 367 -35.09 37.86 -21.89
C LYS A 367 -35.40 39.15 -22.67
N GLY A 368 -34.90 39.21 -23.92
CA GLY A 368 -35.31 40.24 -24.86
C GLY A 368 -36.81 40.09 -25.17
N ARG A 369 -37.56 41.18 -25.01
CA ARG A 369 -38.98 41.33 -25.32
C ARG A 369 -39.29 40.75 -26.73
N LEU A 370 -40.08 39.69 -26.77
CA LEU A 370 -40.73 39.23 -28.00
C LEU A 370 -41.86 40.21 -28.39
N ALA A 371 -41.62 40.99 -29.44
CA ALA A 371 -42.68 41.73 -30.13
C ALA A 371 -43.57 40.75 -30.89
N ARG A 372 -44.85 40.78 -30.59
CA ARG A 372 -45.90 40.12 -31.40
C ARG A 372 -45.92 40.68 -32.81
N ARG A 373 -45.78 39.86 -33.82
CA ARG A 373 -46.29 40.11 -35.16
C ARG A 373 -47.10 38.93 -35.66
N SER A 374 -48.27 39.29 -36.14
CA SER A 374 -49.37 38.44 -36.57
C SER A 374 -49.14 37.78 -37.92
N SER A 375 -49.70 36.57 -38.04
CA SER A 375 -50.34 35.90 -39.18
C SER A 375 -49.75 36.01 -40.59
N THR A 376 -49.50 34.88 -41.24
CA THR A 376 -50.35 34.37 -42.37
C THR A 376 -49.92 32.93 -42.75
N LYS A 377 -50.94 32.23 -43.22
CA LYS A 377 -50.97 30.82 -43.66
C LYS A 377 -50.15 30.58 -44.91
N SER A 378 -49.49 29.41 -45.00
CA SER A 378 -49.55 28.51 -46.19
C SER A 378 -48.83 27.18 -45.91
N THR A 379 -49.51 26.08 -46.02
CA THR A 379 -49.03 24.74 -46.36
C THR A 379 -48.82 24.67 -47.89
N PRO A 380 -47.94 23.77 -48.45
CA PRO A 380 -48.14 22.33 -48.34
C PRO A 380 -46.89 21.41 -48.41
N SER A 381 -47.13 20.16 -47.95
CA SER A 381 -46.80 18.89 -48.62
C SER A 381 -45.29 18.56 -48.93
N GLY A 382 -44.89 17.43 -48.43
CA GLY A 382 -43.72 16.71 -48.91
C GLY A 382 -43.30 15.55 -47.99
N ALA A 383 -44.01 14.44 -48.13
CA ALA A 383 -43.62 13.16 -47.51
C ALA A 383 -42.41 12.55 -48.22
N VAL A 384 -41.39 12.16 -47.48
CA VAL A 384 -40.48 11.11 -47.95
C VAL A 384 -40.29 10.07 -46.84
N ARG A 385 -40.87 8.91 -47.12
CA ARG A 385 -40.58 7.64 -46.44
C ARG A 385 -39.20 7.17 -46.86
N THR A 386 -38.37 6.74 -45.90
CA THR A 386 -37.33 5.77 -46.20
C THR A 386 -37.43 4.62 -45.20
N ALA A 387 -37.45 3.42 -45.80
CA ALA A 387 -37.75 2.16 -45.18
C ALA A 387 -36.55 1.56 -44.46
N PHE A 388 -36.81 0.91 -43.34
CA PHE A 388 -35.93 -0.04 -42.70
C PHE A 388 -35.88 -1.34 -43.47
N HIS A 389 -34.69 -1.79 -43.85
CA HIS A 389 -34.47 -3.17 -44.31
C HIS A 389 -33.87 -4.00 -43.14
N ARG A 390 -34.68 -4.94 -42.69
CA ARG A 390 -34.26 -6.10 -41.89
C ARG A 390 -33.78 -7.19 -42.86
N SER A 391 -32.60 -7.72 -42.70
CA SER A 391 -32.25 -9.03 -43.22
C SER A 391 -31.94 -9.98 -42.10
N LYS A 392 -32.78 -10.99 -41.97
CA LYS A 392 -32.50 -12.27 -41.29
C LYS A 392 -31.94 -13.25 -42.33
N THR A 393 -30.90 -13.94 -41.97
CA THR A 393 -30.57 -15.32 -42.42
C THR A 393 -29.51 -15.80 -41.45
N GLY A 394 -29.50 -16.94 -40.82
CA GLY A 394 -30.06 -18.22 -41.19
C GLY A 394 -29.00 -19.24 -40.83
N ALA A 395 -29.36 -20.19 -40.03
CA ALA A 395 -28.60 -21.26 -39.40
C ALA A 395 -27.79 -22.16 -40.35
N SER A 396 -26.77 -22.85 -39.84
CA SER A 396 -26.59 -24.32 -39.78
C SER A 396 -25.15 -24.63 -39.39
N GLN A 397 -24.92 -25.35 -38.32
CA GLN A 397 -24.69 -26.77 -38.13
C GLN A 397 -23.34 -27.33 -38.64
N SER A 398 -22.73 -28.02 -37.73
CA SER A 398 -21.85 -29.19 -37.78
C SER A 398 -20.35 -28.99 -38.04
N SER A 399 -19.52 -29.25 -37.11
CA SER A 399 -18.85 -30.50 -36.74
C SER A 399 -18.07 -30.29 -35.43
#